data_50d4cb9626e98feb7233420ee0cf73f7
#
_entry.id   50d4cb9626e98feb7233420ee0cf73f7
#
_cell.length_a   1.000
_cell.length_b   1.000
_cell.length_c   1.000
_cell.angle_alpha   90.00
_cell.angle_beta   90.00
_cell.angle_gamma   90.00
#
_symmetry.space_group_name_H-M   'P 1'
#
loop_
_entity.id
_entity.type
_entity.pdbx_description
1 polymer ?
#
loop_
_entity_poly.entity_id
_entity_poly.type
_entity_poly.pdbx_seq_one_letter_code
_entity_poly.pdbx_strand_id
1 'polypeptide(L)'
;MSTDQSSLERIRAAVDLEEPDRVPVVPLVTYALSNLVGSSVSDYCHDPRKLSDAVIAGYRKFHYDAAIVYADVYLFAEAAGLRLEFPPDSVPKPLQSPITNLEDVERLQLPDPRKDGRLPILLEAIERTSRELPERVAVYSGGQGPFSLAAEIRGLDTFLKDLYLNRPLVEKLIRFSTEYMIELGRAEVEAGAHIIHLGDSFAGPSIVSPRFFRELALPYDRRIFEKWKGFGALTSLHVCGDSSLIWPLVAETKADIFEVDYLVDIARAKDFFKDKLCVMGNIDPAGVIHRGTQEDNERACRSCIEKGASDGGYILSSGCLIMPGFPPQNLDAIVSTARQIGAYCGV
;
A
#
# COMPACT_ATOMS: atom_id res chain seq x y z
N MET A 1 27.36 -1.11 -22.30
CA MET A 1 26.71 0.17 -21.95
C MET A 1 25.79 -0.12 -20.78
N SER A 2 26.11 0.35 -19.60
CA SER A 2 25.20 0.25 -18.45
C SER A 2 23.98 1.11 -18.79
N THR A 3 22.87 0.50 -19.11
CA THR A 3 21.60 1.21 -19.28
C THR A 3 21.02 1.38 -17.89
N ASP A 4 21.33 2.50 -17.23
CA ASP A 4 20.64 2.88 -15.99
C ASP A 4 19.13 2.94 -16.28
N GLN A 5 18.41 1.96 -15.74
CA GLN A 5 16.94 1.94 -15.82
C GLN A 5 16.37 3.09 -15.00
N SER A 6 15.31 3.71 -15.48
CA SER A 6 14.49 4.61 -14.68
C SER A 6 13.79 3.86 -13.55
N SER A 7 13.29 4.58 -12.54
CA SER A 7 12.56 3.97 -11.42
C SER A 7 11.38 3.12 -11.88
N LEU A 8 10.60 3.62 -12.84
CA LEU A 8 9.44 2.89 -13.37
C LEU A 8 9.85 1.65 -14.18
N GLU A 9 10.89 1.74 -15.01
CA GLU A 9 11.42 0.60 -15.77
C GLU A 9 11.95 -0.48 -14.83
N ARG A 10 12.67 -0.08 -13.78
CA ARG A 10 13.22 -0.98 -12.75
C ARG A 10 12.12 -1.74 -12.01
N ILE A 11 11.04 -1.04 -11.60
CA ILE A 11 9.91 -1.68 -10.93
C ILE A 11 9.18 -2.63 -11.89
N ARG A 12 9.00 -2.24 -13.17
CA ARG A 12 8.37 -3.10 -14.17
C ARG A 12 9.18 -4.38 -14.40
N ALA A 13 10.50 -4.29 -14.54
CA ALA A 13 11.33 -5.49 -14.67
C ALA A 13 11.17 -6.43 -13.45
N ALA A 14 11.17 -5.88 -12.23
CA ALA A 14 10.91 -6.69 -11.04
C ALA A 14 9.51 -7.33 -11.05
N VAL A 15 8.47 -6.60 -11.50
CA VAL A 15 7.10 -7.13 -11.63
C VAL A 15 7.02 -8.21 -12.70
N ASP A 16 7.77 -8.08 -13.79
CA ASP A 16 7.87 -9.07 -14.86
C ASP A 16 8.75 -10.28 -14.48
N LEU A 17 9.16 -10.33 -13.20
CA LEU A 17 10.04 -11.36 -12.61
C LEU A 17 11.42 -11.41 -13.26
N GLU A 18 11.87 -10.32 -13.86
CA GLU A 18 13.20 -10.14 -14.44
C GLU A 18 14.16 -9.48 -13.43
N GLU A 19 15.46 -9.61 -13.67
CA GLU A 19 16.48 -8.87 -12.93
C GLU A 19 16.66 -7.47 -13.50
N PRO A 20 16.31 -6.39 -12.76
CA PRO A 20 16.62 -5.02 -13.18
C PRO A 20 18.13 -4.72 -13.01
N ASP A 21 18.55 -3.49 -13.34
CA ASP A 21 19.92 -3.02 -13.09
C ASP A 21 20.32 -3.13 -11.60
N ARG A 22 19.37 -2.95 -10.69
CA ARG A 22 19.49 -3.16 -9.25
C ARG A 22 18.13 -3.43 -8.61
N VAL A 23 18.13 -3.93 -7.40
CA VAL A 23 16.92 -4.10 -6.58
C VAL A 23 16.20 -2.75 -6.43
N PRO A 24 14.92 -2.64 -6.82
CA PRO A 24 14.12 -1.43 -6.55
C PRO A 24 13.91 -1.24 -5.05
N VAL A 25 13.88 0.02 -4.59
CA VAL A 25 13.66 0.38 -3.19
C VAL A 25 12.42 1.23 -3.09
N VAL A 26 11.37 0.72 -2.45
CA VAL A 26 10.06 1.38 -2.32
C VAL A 26 9.58 1.30 -0.87
N PRO A 27 10.12 2.13 0.05
CA PRO A 27 9.67 2.13 1.44
C PRO A 27 8.25 2.70 1.55
N LEU A 28 7.40 2.08 2.37
CA LEU A 28 6.03 2.53 2.59
C LEU A 28 6.01 3.77 3.51
N VAL A 29 6.56 4.87 3.01
CA VAL A 29 6.65 6.15 3.72
C VAL A 29 5.66 7.15 3.11
N THR A 30 4.71 7.63 3.93
CA THR A 30 3.57 8.46 3.50
C THR A 30 3.47 9.70 4.39
N TYR A 31 2.46 9.83 5.23
CA TYR A 31 2.28 10.95 6.16
C TYR A 31 3.45 11.16 7.14
N ALA A 32 4.32 10.17 7.31
CA ALA A 32 5.57 10.34 8.05
C ALA A 32 6.54 11.35 7.40
N LEU A 33 6.32 11.69 6.11
CA LEU A 33 7.08 12.71 5.39
C LEU A 33 6.64 14.15 5.70
N SER A 34 5.51 14.35 6.38
CA SER A 34 4.97 15.69 6.69
C SER A 34 6.01 16.60 7.37
N ASN A 35 6.81 16.05 8.26
CA ASN A 35 7.86 16.79 8.96
C ASN A 35 8.97 17.35 8.05
N LEU A 36 9.19 16.74 6.86
CA LEU A 36 10.20 17.24 5.91
C LEU A 36 9.87 18.61 5.35
N VAL A 37 8.59 18.97 5.34
CA VAL A 37 8.07 20.25 4.83
C VAL A 37 7.48 21.11 5.95
N GLY A 38 7.75 20.77 7.21
CA GLY A 38 7.26 21.52 8.38
C GLY A 38 5.73 21.50 8.52
N SER A 39 5.07 20.43 8.04
CA SER A 39 3.62 20.26 8.10
C SER A 39 3.25 19.32 9.25
N SER A 40 2.09 19.56 9.89
CA SER A 40 1.47 18.57 10.77
C SER A 40 0.94 17.38 9.95
N VAL A 41 0.71 16.23 10.59
CA VAL A 41 0.06 15.07 9.95
C VAL A 41 -1.36 15.45 9.49
N SER A 42 -2.10 16.17 10.32
CA SER A 42 -3.46 16.63 9.99
C SER A 42 -3.44 17.53 8.74
N ASP A 43 -2.54 18.50 8.68
CA ASP A 43 -2.41 19.38 7.52
C ASP A 43 -2.04 18.60 6.24
N TYR A 44 -1.10 17.65 6.36
CA TYR A 44 -0.75 16.74 5.26
C TYR A 44 -1.98 16.00 4.71
N CYS A 45 -2.85 15.53 5.60
CA CYS A 45 -4.06 14.80 5.20
C CYS A 45 -5.16 15.67 4.59
N HIS A 46 -5.13 17.00 4.78
CA HIS A 46 -6.20 17.92 4.35
C HIS A 46 -5.81 18.91 3.24
N ASP A 47 -4.53 18.98 2.87
CA ASP A 47 -4.05 19.89 1.85
C ASP A 47 -3.28 19.14 0.75
N PRO A 48 -3.77 19.12 -0.50
CA PRO A 48 -3.14 18.39 -1.59
C PRO A 48 -1.74 18.89 -1.93
N ARG A 49 -1.46 20.19 -1.65
CA ARG A 49 -0.13 20.77 -1.84
C ARG A 49 0.84 20.26 -0.79
N LYS A 50 0.45 20.33 0.50
CA LYS A 50 1.27 19.82 1.60
C LYS A 50 1.57 18.32 1.44
N LEU A 51 0.57 17.53 1.02
CA LEU A 51 0.73 16.11 0.72
C LEU A 51 1.74 15.90 -0.43
N SER A 52 1.51 16.51 -1.59
CA SER A 52 2.40 16.36 -2.74
C SER A 52 3.81 16.90 -2.47
N ASP A 53 3.94 18.06 -1.82
CA ASP A 53 5.23 18.68 -1.50
C ASP A 53 6.06 17.77 -0.57
N ALA A 54 5.42 17.13 0.43
CA ALA A 54 6.07 16.18 1.33
C ALA A 54 6.56 14.93 0.58
N VAL A 55 5.72 14.36 -0.29
CA VAL A 55 6.06 13.19 -1.12
C VAL A 55 7.22 13.52 -2.07
N ILE A 56 7.17 14.66 -2.76
CA ILE A 56 8.22 15.13 -3.68
C ILE A 56 9.52 15.39 -2.92
N ALA A 57 9.45 16.04 -1.74
CA ALA A 57 10.61 16.27 -0.89
C ALA A 57 11.24 14.96 -0.41
N GLY A 58 10.42 13.97 -0.02
CA GLY A 58 10.88 12.64 0.36
C GLY A 58 11.60 11.94 -0.79
N TYR A 59 10.99 11.92 -1.98
CA TYR A 59 11.62 11.35 -3.17
C TYR A 59 12.97 12.02 -3.50
N ARG A 60 12.99 13.35 -3.52
CA ARG A 60 14.22 14.12 -3.82
C ARG A 60 15.31 13.96 -2.78
N LYS A 61 14.94 13.76 -1.52
CA LYS A 61 15.90 13.57 -0.42
C LYS A 61 16.49 12.17 -0.40
N PHE A 62 15.65 11.15 -0.46
CA PHE A 62 16.06 9.76 -0.24
C PHE A 62 16.34 9.00 -1.53
N HIS A 63 15.82 9.47 -2.67
CA HIS A 63 16.03 8.85 -3.99
C HIS A 63 15.59 7.39 -4.09
N TYR A 64 14.53 6.99 -3.41
CA TYR A 64 13.88 5.68 -3.59
C TYR A 64 13.16 5.58 -4.95
N ASP A 65 12.62 4.42 -5.30
CA ASP A 65 12.18 4.15 -6.67
C ASP A 65 10.69 4.46 -6.95
N ALA A 66 9.86 4.73 -5.93
CA ALA A 66 8.47 5.15 -6.15
C ALA A 66 8.03 6.25 -5.18
N ALA A 67 7.38 7.28 -5.71
CA ALA A 67 6.72 8.32 -4.92
C ALA A 67 5.34 7.84 -4.48
N ILE A 68 5.17 7.56 -3.18
CA ILE A 68 3.90 7.04 -2.64
C ILE A 68 3.02 8.20 -2.22
N VAL A 69 1.90 8.38 -2.91
CA VAL A 69 0.87 9.39 -2.64
C VAL A 69 -0.29 8.72 -1.91
N TYR A 70 -0.38 8.94 -0.61
CA TYR A 70 -1.39 8.34 0.26
C TYR A 70 -1.64 9.26 1.46
N ALA A 71 -2.89 9.67 1.69
CA ALA A 71 -3.20 10.62 2.75
C ALA A 71 -3.20 9.94 4.13
N ASP A 72 -4.13 9.02 4.37
CA ASP A 72 -4.23 8.23 5.59
C ASP A 72 -5.12 6.99 5.42
N VAL A 73 -5.08 6.12 6.41
CA VAL A 73 -5.76 4.80 6.38
C VAL A 73 -7.29 4.88 6.40
N TYR A 74 -7.90 5.99 6.81
CA TYR A 74 -9.35 6.13 6.91
C TYR A 74 -9.98 7.03 5.83
N LEU A 75 -9.17 7.54 4.89
CA LEU A 75 -9.62 8.41 3.82
C LEU A 75 -10.85 7.85 3.07
N PHE A 76 -10.81 6.56 2.77
CA PHE A 76 -11.83 5.88 1.97
C PHE A 76 -13.09 5.60 2.79
N ALA A 77 -12.92 5.20 4.04
CA ALA A 77 -14.03 4.98 4.95
C ALA A 77 -14.75 6.29 5.31
N GLU A 78 -14.01 7.41 5.43
CA GLU A 78 -14.58 8.74 5.63
C GLU A 78 -15.48 9.16 4.46
N ALA A 79 -15.03 8.98 3.22
CA ALA A 79 -15.84 9.29 2.04
C ALA A 79 -17.09 8.40 1.95
N ALA A 80 -17.07 7.21 2.55
CA ALA A 80 -18.23 6.34 2.71
C ALA A 80 -19.07 6.67 3.96
N GLY A 81 -18.79 7.77 4.68
CA GLY A 81 -19.57 8.28 5.80
C GLY A 81 -19.03 7.96 7.19
N LEU A 82 -17.86 7.34 7.34
CA LEU A 82 -17.24 7.16 8.66
C LEU A 82 -16.85 8.52 9.25
N ARG A 83 -17.27 8.78 10.47
CA ARG A 83 -16.90 10.02 11.18
C ARG A 83 -15.54 9.85 11.86
N LEU A 84 -14.68 10.84 11.68
CA LEU A 84 -13.30 10.84 12.17
C LEU A 84 -13.01 12.01 13.09
N GLU A 85 -12.07 11.81 14.01
CA GLU A 85 -11.35 12.86 14.74
C GLU A 85 -9.94 12.99 14.14
N PHE A 86 -9.44 14.20 13.98
CA PHE A 86 -8.13 14.50 13.40
C PHE A 86 -7.19 15.13 14.44
N PRO A 87 -6.41 14.33 15.20
CA PRO A 87 -5.37 14.88 16.04
C PRO A 87 -4.28 15.56 15.18
N PRO A 88 -3.66 16.68 15.65
CA PRO A 88 -2.70 17.43 14.83
C PRO A 88 -1.52 16.60 14.30
N ASP A 89 -0.91 15.77 15.16
CA ASP A 89 0.33 15.06 14.87
C ASP A 89 0.19 13.52 14.92
N SER A 90 -1.00 13.03 14.66
CA SER A 90 -1.30 11.60 14.66
C SER A 90 -2.27 11.24 13.53
N VAL A 91 -2.37 9.97 13.26
CA VAL A 91 -3.36 9.44 12.30
C VAL A 91 -4.79 9.71 12.78
N PRO A 92 -5.76 9.87 11.87
CA PRO A 92 -7.17 10.02 12.20
C PRO A 92 -7.68 8.85 13.06
N LYS A 93 -8.71 9.13 13.87
CA LYS A 93 -9.35 8.13 14.73
C LYS A 93 -10.83 7.98 14.38
N PRO A 94 -11.35 6.75 14.22
CA PRO A 94 -12.75 6.54 13.96
C PRO A 94 -13.59 6.89 15.19
N LEU A 95 -14.68 7.64 14.98
CA LEU A 95 -15.63 8.03 16.04
C LEU A 95 -16.94 7.25 15.95
N GLN A 96 -17.53 7.16 14.76
CA GLN A 96 -18.86 6.57 14.59
C GLN A 96 -18.98 5.92 13.21
N SER A 97 -19.35 4.65 13.20
CA SER A 97 -19.70 3.90 11.99
C SER A 97 -21.01 4.44 11.37
N PRO A 98 -21.08 4.59 10.04
CA PRO A 98 -22.32 4.97 9.35
C PRO A 98 -23.32 3.81 9.26
N ILE A 99 -22.91 2.57 9.44
CA ILE A 99 -23.73 1.38 9.21
C ILE A 99 -24.11 0.72 10.53
N THR A 100 -25.40 0.69 10.83
CA THR A 100 -25.96 0.02 12.00
C THR A 100 -26.79 -1.22 11.65
N ASN A 101 -27.42 -1.22 10.48
CA ASN A 101 -28.31 -2.29 10.01
C ASN A 101 -28.28 -2.42 8.47
N LEU A 102 -29.08 -3.33 7.93
CA LEU A 102 -29.11 -3.61 6.49
C LEU A 102 -29.69 -2.44 5.66
N GLU A 103 -30.64 -1.67 6.22
CA GLU A 103 -31.22 -0.53 5.52
C GLU A 103 -30.21 0.60 5.31
N ASP A 104 -29.26 0.78 6.25
CA ASP A 104 -28.17 1.73 6.10
C ASP A 104 -27.31 1.37 4.90
N VAL A 105 -27.02 0.06 4.69
CA VAL A 105 -26.26 -0.40 3.53
C VAL A 105 -26.99 -0.12 2.21
N GLU A 106 -28.31 -0.25 2.20
CA GLU A 106 -29.13 0.02 1.01
C GLU A 106 -29.20 1.51 0.63
N ARG A 107 -28.93 2.39 1.59
CA ARG A 107 -28.85 3.85 1.39
C ARG A 107 -27.46 4.34 1.01
N LEU A 108 -26.43 3.50 1.12
CA LEU A 108 -25.08 3.88 0.72
C LEU A 108 -25.05 4.24 -0.77
N GLN A 109 -24.44 5.35 -1.06
CA GLN A 109 -24.12 5.78 -2.43
C GLN A 109 -22.61 5.61 -2.65
N LEU A 110 -22.24 5.20 -3.85
CA LEU A 110 -20.80 5.13 -4.20
C LEU A 110 -20.23 6.55 -4.16
N PRO A 111 -19.16 6.79 -3.40
CA PRO A 111 -18.51 8.09 -3.40
C PRO A 111 -17.97 8.45 -4.79
N ASP A 112 -18.20 9.68 -5.22
CA ASP A 112 -17.55 10.26 -6.40
C ASP A 112 -16.12 10.67 -6.03
N PRO A 113 -15.07 10.03 -6.59
CA PRO A 113 -13.69 10.32 -6.23
C PRO A 113 -13.28 11.79 -6.45
N ARG A 114 -14.01 12.51 -7.32
CA ARG A 114 -13.72 13.91 -7.64
C ARG A 114 -14.49 14.92 -6.77
N LYS A 115 -15.38 14.45 -5.85
CA LYS A 115 -16.23 15.36 -5.07
C LYS A 115 -16.34 15.02 -3.59
N ASP A 116 -16.34 13.72 -3.25
CA ASP A 116 -16.76 13.30 -1.92
C ASP A 116 -15.59 13.18 -0.94
N GLY A 117 -15.83 13.63 0.28
CA GLY A 117 -14.88 13.61 1.38
C GLY A 117 -13.56 14.30 1.01
N ARG A 118 -12.45 13.68 1.41
CA ARG A 118 -11.09 14.12 1.05
C ARG A 118 -10.50 13.40 -0.18
N LEU A 119 -11.29 12.65 -0.95
CA LEU A 119 -10.82 11.98 -2.17
C LEU A 119 -10.25 12.95 -3.21
N PRO A 120 -10.85 14.16 -3.43
CA PRO A 120 -10.26 15.15 -4.33
C PRO A 120 -8.86 15.60 -3.92
N ILE A 121 -8.55 15.61 -2.61
CA ILE A 121 -7.20 15.93 -2.10
C ILE A 121 -6.18 14.89 -2.57
N LEU A 122 -6.54 13.60 -2.48
CA LEU A 122 -5.69 12.52 -2.97
C LEU A 122 -5.44 12.65 -4.47
N LEU A 123 -6.48 12.82 -5.27
CA LEU A 123 -6.37 12.92 -6.73
C LEU A 123 -5.53 14.13 -7.16
N GLU A 124 -5.77 15.32 -6.58
CA GLU A 124 -4.95 16.50 -6.87
C GLU A 124 -3.49 16.28 -6.47
N ALA A 125 -3.23 15.62 -5.34
CA ALA A 125 -1.86 15.32 -4.93
C ALA A 125 -1.17 14.34 -5.88
N ILE A 126 -1.88 13.34 -6.42
CA ILE A 126 -1.35 12.43 -7.45
C ILE A 126 -1.01 13.23 -8.71
N GLU A 127 -1.95 14.04 -9.23
CA GLU A 127 -1.75 14.88 -10.42
C GLU A 127 -0.53 15.82 -10.26
N ARG A 128 -0.39 16.46 -9.10
CA ARG A 128 0.75 17.33 -8.80
C ARG A 128 2.06 16.57 -8.75
N THR A 129 2.09 15.43 -8.05
CA THR A 129 3.28 14.59 -7.92
C THR A 129 3.72 14.06 -9.28
N SER A 130 2.80 13.53 -10.07
CA SER A 130 3.06 13.01 -11.41
C SER A 130 3.60 14.08 -12.38
N ARG A 131 3.09 15.32 -12.29
CA ARG A 131 3.54 16.44 -13.13
C ARG A 131 4.89 17.01 -12.71
N GLU A 132 5.19 17.05 -11.40
CA GLU A 132 6.40 17.69 -10.87
C GLU A 132 7.61 16.77 -10.81
N LEU A 133 7.40 15.46 -10.78
CA LEU A 133 8.48 14.48 -10.90
C LEU A 133 8.74 14.12 -12.37
N PRO A 134 9.97 13.69 -12.71
CA PRO A 134 10.25 13.21 -14.06
C PRO A 134 9.30 12.09 -14.48
N GLU A 135 8.86 12.07 -15.76
CA GLU A 135 7.89 11.08 -16.30
C GLU A 135 8.25 9.60 -16.06
N ARG A 136 9.51 9.32 -15.75
CA ARG A 136 10.02 7.97 -15.51
C ARG A 136 10.08 7.60 -14.03
N VAL A 137 9.56 8.43 -13.13
CA VAL A 137 9.42 8.11 -11.71
C VAL A 137 8.10 7.38 -11.50
N ALA A 138 8.13 6.25 -10.80
CA ALA A 138 6.90 5.55 -10.46
C ALA A 138 6.09 6.36 -9.43
N VAL A 139 4.84 6.67 -9.76
CA VAL A 139 3.86 7.22 -8.82
C VAL A 139 3.00 6.07 -8.31
N TYR A 140 3.00 5.89 -7.00
CA TYR A 140 2.34 4.81 -6.31
C TYR A 140 1.23 5.40 -5.44
N SER A 141 0.00 4.94 -5.61
CA SER A 141 -1.15 5.35 -4.82
C SER A 141 -1.93 4.11 -4.39
N GLY A 142 -3.06 4.27 -3.77
CA GLY A 142 -3.84 3.09 -3.47
C GLY A 142 -5.05 3.30 -2.59
N GLY A 143 -5.77 2.22 -2.48
CA GLY A 143 -7.01 2.08 -1.75
C GLY A 143 -6.94 1.03 -0.66
N GLN A 144 -8.10 0.78 -0.10
CA GLN A 144 -8.30 -0.22 0.93
C GLN A 144 -8.98 -1.46 0.36
N GLY A 145 -8.59 -2.64 0.81
CA GLY A 145 -9.24 -3.88 0.43
C GLY A 145 -10.74 -3.87 0.78
N PRO A 146 -11.57 -4.50 -0.03
CA PRO A 146 -13.02 -4.43 0.15
C PRO A 146 -13.51 -5.04 1.45
N PHE A 147 -12.84 -6.06 1.96
CA PHE A 147 -13.14 -6.63 3.27
C PHE A 147 -12.78 -5.66 4.39
N SER A 148 -11.61 -5.04 4.33
CA SER A 148 -11.14 -4.09 5.35
C SER A 148 -11.98 -2.82 5.35
N LEU A 149 -12.32 -2.26 4.18
CA LEU A 149 -13.18 -1.10 4.08
C LEU A 149 -14.59 -1.39 4.63
N ALA A 150 -15.17 -2.55 4.28
CA ALA A 150 -16.46 -3.00 4.82
C ALA A 150 -16.42 -3.11 6.36
N ALA A 151 -15.33 -3.63 6.90
CA ALA A 151 -15.13 -3.75 8.34
C ALA A 151 -15.02 -2.38 9.03
N GLU A 152 -14.34 -1.41 8.42
CA GLU A 152 -14.22 -0.05 8.97
C GLU A 152 -15.55 0.71 8.98
N ILE A 153 -16.28 0.71 7.88
CA ILE A 153 -17.57 1.42 7.82
C ILE A 153 -18.65 0.77 8.67
N ARG A 154 -18.53 -0.53 8.98
CA ARG A 154 -19.44 -1.24 9.91
C ARG A 154 -19.00 -1.16 11.36
N GLY A 155 -17.72 -0.90 11.60
CA GLY A 155 -17.05 -1.08 12.88
C GLY A 155 -16.56 -2.52 13.05
N LEU A 156 -15.24 -2.70 13.18
CA LEU A 156 -14.53 -3.99 13.10
C LEU A 156 -15.16 -5.06 14.00
N ASP A 157 -15.35 -4.77 15.30
CA ASP A 157 -15.90 -5.74 16.26
C ASP A 157 -17.30 -6.26 15.85
N THR A 158 -18.12 -5.37 15.30
CA THR A 158 -19.47 -5.72 14.85
C THR A 158 -19.41 -6.50 13.54
N PHE A 159 -18.57 -6.07 12.61
CA PHE A 159 -18.36 -6.75 11.34
C PHE A 159 -17.87 -8.21 11.55
N LEU A 160 -16.93 -8.44 12.46
CA LEU A 160 -16.46 -9.79 12.77
C LEU A 160 -17.55 -10.70 13.33
N LYS A 161 -18.49 -10.16 14.11
CA LYS A 161 -19.67 -10.90 14.57
C LYS A 161 -20.63 -11.18 13.41
N ASP A 162 -20.83 -10.19 12.52
CA ASP A 162 -21.71 -10.29 11.35
C ASP A 162 -21.22 -11.34 10.34
N LEU A 163 -19.93 -11.70 10.30
CA LEU A 163 -19.42 -12.84 9.51
C LEU A 163 -20.17 -14.13 9.78
N TYR A 164 -20.67 -14.30 11.00
CA TYR A 164 -21.40 -15.49 11.45
C TYR A 164 -22.91 -15.24 11.60
N LEU A 165 -23.30 -14.03 11.97
CA LEU A 165 -24.69 -13.73 12.38
C LEU A 165 -25.50 -13.03 11.27
N ASN A 166 -24.83 -12.30 10.36
CA ASN A 166 -25.49 -11.48 9.34
C ASN A 166 -24.72 -11.47 8.01
N ARG A 167 -24.46 -12.65 7.46
CA ARG A 167 -23.70 -12.82 6.22
C ARG A 167 -24.23 -11.99 5.05
N PRO A 168 -25.57 -11.81 4.84
CA PRO A 168 -26.08 -10.96 3.75
C PRO A 168 -25.66 -9.50 3.85
N LEU A 169 -25.58 -8.93 5.07
CA LEU A 169 -25.10 -7.57 5.30
C LEU A 169 -23.62 -7.45 4.93
N VAL A 170 -22.80 -8.40 5.40
CA VAL A 170 -21.35 -8.45 5.10
C VAL A 170 -21.12 -8.47 3.59
N GLU A 171 -21.78 -9.36 2.87
CA GLU A 171 -21.60 -9.48 1.42
C GLU A 171 -22.05 -8.24 0.65
N LYS A 172 -23.10 -7.56 1.10
CA LYS A 172 -23.54 -6.28 0.49
C LYS A 172 -22.48 -5.20 0.71
N LEU A 173 -21.91 -5.09 1.93
CA LEU A 173 -20.87 -4.12 2.23
C LEU A 173 -19.60 -4.37 1.42
N ILE A 174 -19.14 -5.62 1.31
CA ILE A 174 -17.97 -5.97 0.52
C ILE A 174 -18.20 -5.65 -0.96
N ARG A 175 -19.40 -5.95 -1.51
CA ARG A 175 -19.74 -5.55 -2.89
C ARG A 175 -19.71 -4.03 -3.09
N PHE A 176 -20.31 -3.27 -2.18
CA PHE A 176 -20.23 -1.81 -2.20
C PHE A 176 -18.78 -1.33 -2.21
N SER A 177 -17.96 -1.83 -1.28
CA SER A 177 -16.54 -1.48 -1.18
C SER A 177 -15.76 -1.85 -2.45
N THR A 178 -16.11 -2.97 -3.09
CA THR A 178 -15.50 -3.41 -4.36
C THR A 178 -15.76 -2.42 -5.49
N GLU A 179 -17.03 -2.05 -5.72
CA GLU A 179 -17.39 -1.10 -6.77
C GLU A 179 -16.75 0.29 -6.51
N TYR A 180 -16.73 0.72 -5.25
CA TYR A 180 -16.09 1.96 -4.85
C TYR A 180 -14.60 1.94 -5.17
N MET A 181 -13.87 0.90 -4.80
CA MET A 181 -12.43 0.81 -5.08
C MET A 181 -12.13 0.69 -6.59
N ILE A 182 -13.00 0.07 -7.38
CA ILE A 182 -12.85 0.05 -8.83
C ILE A 182 -12.91 1.47 -9.41
N GLU A 183 -13.91 2.27 -9.03
CA GLU A 183 -14.04 3.65 -9.52
C GLU A 183 -12.94 4.58 -9.02
N LEU A 184 -12.53 4.42 -7.76
CA LEU A 184 -11.40 5.15 -7.21
C LEU A 184 -10.11 4.87 -8.00
N GLY A 185 -9.76 3.60 -8.20
CA GLY A 185 -8.54 3.25 -8.93
C GLY A 185 -8.53 3.73 -10.38
N ARG A 186 -9.70 3.81 -11.03
CA ARG A 186 -9.80 4.49 -12.33
C ARG A 186 -9.40 5.96 -12.23
N ALA A 187 -9.93 6.68 -11.24
CA ALA A 187 -9.63 8.09 -11.04
C ALA A 187 -8.15 8.31 -10.67
N GLU A 188 -7.54 7.42 -9.89
CA GLU A 188 -6.12 7.48 -9.55
C GLU A 188 -5.21 7.29 -10.78
N VAL A 189 -5.54 6.33 -11.66
CA VAL A 189 -4.81 6.14 -12.94
C VAL A 189 -4.95 7.37 -13.83
N GLU A 190 -6.15 7.92 -13.97
CA GLU A 190 -6.40 9.15 -14.73
C GLU A 190 -5.63 10.35 -14.14
N ALA A 191 -5.42 10.37 -12.82
CA ALA A 191 -4.59 11.39 -12.13
C ALA A 191 -3.08 11.18 -12.30
N GLY A 192 -2.63 10.02 -12.81
CA GLY A 192 -1.24 9.73 -13.12
C GLY A 192 -0.56 8.69 -12.22
N ALA A 193 -1.32 7.91 -11.45
CA ALA A 193 -0.76 6.77 -10.71
C ALA A 193 -0.36 5.64 -11.66
N HIS A 194 0.83 5.07 -11.46
CA HIS A 194 1.35 3.92 -12.20
C HIS A 194 1.10 2.60 -11.50
N ILE A 195 1.08 2.63 -10.16
CA ILE A 195 0.88 1.47 -9.29
C ILE A 195 -0.25 1.80 -8.33
N ILE A 196 -1.20 0.88 -8.16
CA ILE A 196 -2.29 1.03 -7.19
C ILE A 196 -2.23 -0.10 -6.16
N HIS A 197 -2.11 0.31 -4.91
CA HIS A 197 -2.12 -0.54 -3.74
C HIS A 197 -3.53 -0.90 -3.29
N LEU A 198 -3.71 -2.13 -2.84
CA LEU A 198 -4.90 -2.60 -2.14
C LEU A 198 -4.49 -3.18 -0.78
N GLY A 199 -4.81 -2.47 0.31
CA GLY A 199 -4.52 -2.94 1.68
C GLY A 199 -5.71 -3.69 2.29
N ASP A 200 -5.72 -5.03 2.23
CA ASP A 200 -6.82 -5.81 2.84
C ASP A 200 -6.41 -6.45 4.17
N SER A 201 -5.92 -5.60 5.07
CA SER A 201 -5.27 -5.98 6.33
C SER A 201 -6.17 -6.81 7.26
N PHE A 202 -7.48 -6.55 7.31
CA PHE A 202 -8.41 -7.28 8.18
C PHE A 202 -8.85 -8.64 7.60
N ALA A 203 -8.55 -8.92 6.32
CA ALA A 203 -8.79 -10.21 5.71
C ALA A 203 -7.72 -11.26 6.03
N GLY A 204 -6.61 -10.84 6.68
CA GLY A 204 -5.47 -11.69 6.99
C GLY A 204 -5.68 -12.68 8.13
N PRO A 205 -4.82 -13.73 8.22
CA PRO A 205 -4.90 -14.78 9.22
C PRO A 205 -4.76 -14.30 10.67
N SER A 206 -4.22 -13.11 10.88
CA SER A 206 -4.13 -12.46 12.19
C SER A 206 -5.50 -12.03 12.75
N ILE A 207 -6.51 -11.88 11.89
CA ILE A 207 -7.86 -11.39 12.24
C ILE A 207 -8.92 -12.44 11.94
N VAL A 208 -8.88 -13.07 10.74
CA VAL A 208 -9.89 -14.03 10.31
C VAL A 208 -9.24 -15.31 9.77
N SER A 209 -9.99 -16.42 9.73
CA SER A 209 -9.46 -17.68 9.19
C SER A 209 -9.25 -17.59 7.67
N PRO A 210 -8.34 -18.42 7.10
CA PRO A 210 -8.15 -18.51 5.63
C PRO A 210 -9.42 -18.81 4.84
N ARG A 211 -10.43 -19.41 5.48
CA ARG A 211 -11.75 -19.64 4.87
C ARG A 211 -12.42 -18.31 4.52
N PHE A 212 -12.40 -17.32 5.42
CA PHE A 212 -13.02 -16.02 5.15
C PHE A 212 -12.27 -15.25 4.06
N PHE A 213 -10.93 -15.32 4.02
CA PHE A 213 -10.18 -14.77 2.89
C PHE A 213 -10.66 -15.39 1.57
N ARG A 214 -10.74 -16.72 1.49
CA ARG A 214 -11.19 -17.41 0.28
C ARG A 214 -12.59 -17.01 -0.16
N GLU A 215 -13.53 -16.86 0.78
CA GLU A 215 -14.93 -16.59 0.49
C GLU A 215 -15.24 -15.11 0.29
N LEU A 216 -14.56 -14.20 1.01
CA LEU A 216 -14.97 -12.82 1.19
C LEU A 216 -13.90 -11.76 0.81
N ALA A 217 -12.67 -12.16 0.56
CA ALA A 217 -11.62 -11.26 0.07
C ALA A 217 -11.20 -11.64 -1.35
N LEU A 218 -10.66 -12.82 -1.56
CA LEU A 218 -10.11 -13.29 -2.83
C LEU A 218 -10.96 -12.99 -4.08
N PRO A 219 -12.28 -13.28 -4.15
CA PRO A 219 -13.05 -13.03 -5.37
C PRO A 219 -13.23 -11.54 -5.67
N TYR A 220 -13.24 -10.71 -4.64
CA TYR A 220 -13.43 -9.28 -4.73
C TYR A 220 -12.12 -8.55 -5.06
N ASP A 221 -11.01 -8.92 -4.40
CA ASP A 221 -9.67 -8.43 -4.70
C ASP A 221 -9.29 -8.72 -6.14
N ARG A 222 -9.50 -9.98 -6.59
CA ARG A 222 -9.27 -10.38 -7.98
C ARG A 222 -10.04 -9.51 -8.96
N ARG A 223 -11.32 -9.25 -8.68
CA ARG A 223 -12.16 -8.39 -9.54
C ARG A 223 -11.62 -6.96 -9.61
N ILE A 224 -11.17 -6.41 -8.48
CA ILE A 224 -10.56 -5.07 -8.43
C ILE A 224 -9.29 -5.06 -9.29
N PHE A 225 -8.38 -6.01 -9.09
CA PHE A 225 -7.12 -6.06 -9.82
C PHE A 225 -7.32 -6.25 -11.34
N GLU A 226 -8.25 -7.10 -11.75
CA GLU A 226 -8.60 -7.25 -13.18
C GLU A 226 -9.09 -5.93 -13.79
N LYS A 227 -9.86 -5.14 -13.05
CA LYS A 227 -10.31 -3.81 -13.50
C LYS A 227 -9.19 -2.78 -13.54
N TRP A 228 -8.39 -2.70 -12.48
CA TRP A 228 -7.29 -1.75 -12.40
C TRP A 228 -6.22 -2.00 -13.47
N LYS A 229 -5.88 -3.27 -13.73
CA LYS A 229 -5.02 -3.65 -14.85
C LYS A 229 -5.62 -3.24 -16.20
N GLY A 230 -6.91 -3.37 -16.36
CA GLY A 230 -7.63 -2.90 -17.56
C GLY A 230 -7.57 -1.38 -17.74
N PHE A 231 -7.31 -0.61 -16.69
CA PHE A 231 -7.05 0.83 -16.74
C PHE A 231 -5.57 1.18 -16.97
N GLY A 232 -4.67 0.18 -16.95
CA GLY A 232 -3.22 0.34 -17.19
C GLY A 232 -2.34 0.42 -15.94
N ALA A 233 -2.89 0.19 -14.75
CA ALA A 233 -2.11 0.17 -13.51
C ALA A 233 -1.38 -1.17 -13.31
N LEU A 234 -0.19 -1.10 -12.68
CA LEU A 234 0.36 -2.20 -11.90
C LEU A 234 -0.41 -2.29 -10.58
N THR A 235 -0.56 -3.49 -10.04
CA THR A 235 -1.39 -3.73 -8.86
C THR A 235 -0.60 -4.35 -7.72
N SER A 236 -0.85 -3.90 -6.50
CA SER A 236 -0.19 -4.41 -5.30
C SER A 236 -1.20 -4.78 -4.23
N LEU A 237 -0.98 -5.91 -3.56
CA LEU A 237 -1.78 -6.38 -2.42
C LEU A 237 -0.93 -6.35 -1.15
N HIS A 238 -1.47 -5.76 -0.08
CA HIS A 238 -0.93 -5.88 1.28
C HIS A 238 -1.90 -6.58 2.22
N VAL A 239 -1.39 -7.51 2.99
CA VAL A 239 -2.10 -8.15 4.10
C VAL A 239 -1.20 -8.15 5.33
N CYS A 240 -1.59 -7.42 6.38
CA CYS A 240 -0.81 -7.31 7.62
C CYS A 240 -0.66 -8.65 8.36
N GLY A 241 0.48 -8.78 9.05
CA GLY A 241 0.80 -9.94 9.87
C GLY A 241 1.34 -11.14 9.10
N ASP A 242 1.49 -12.28 9.78
CA ASP A 242 1.91 -13.51 9.10
C ASP A 242 0.81 -14.04 8.18
N SER A 243 0.96 -13.75 6.90
CA SER A 243 0.05 -14.14 5.83
C SER A 243 0.32 -15.53 5.24
N SER A 244 1.29 -16.30 5.76
CA SER A 244 1.76 -17.54 5.13
C SER A 244 0.65 -18.59 4.90
N LEU A 245 -0.37 -18.63 5.74
CA LEU A 245 -1.50 -19.54 5.60
C LEU A 245 -2.41 -19.25 4.38
N ILE A 246 -2.34 -18.05 3.81
CA ILE A 246 -3.17 -17.64 2.67
C ILE A 246 -2.36 -17.45 1.38
N TRP A 247 -1.08 -17.67 1.34
CA TRP A 247 -0.26 -17.49 0.13
C TRP A 247 -0.81 -18.17 -1.13
N PRO A 248 -1.32 -19.43 -1.07
CA PRO A 248 -1.97 -20.03 -2.26
C PRO A 248 -3.14 -19.18 -2.77
N LEU A 249 -3.92 -18.58 -1.87
CA LEU A 249 -5.06 -17.73 -2.21
C LEU A 249 -4.59 -16.35 -2.72
N VAL A 250 -3.52 -15.79 -2.13
CA VAL A 250 -2.91 -14.54 -2.62
C VAL A 250 -2.45 -14.69 -4.07
N ALA A 251 -1.78 -15.79 -4.43
CA ALA A 251 -1.38 -16.05 -5.81
C ALA A 251 -2.59 -16.12 -6.78
N GLU A 252 -3.76 -16.50 -6.28
CA GLU A 252 -4.99 -16.52 -7.06
C GLU A 252 -5.66 -15.15 -7.25
N THR A 253 -5.27 -14.12 -6.48
CA THR A 253 -5.82 -12.75 -6.62
C THR A 253 -5.41 -12.09 -7.92
N LYS A 254 -4.31 -12.53 -8.53
CA LYS A 254 -3.68 -11.94 -9.71
C LYS A 254 -3.12 -10.53 -9.49
N ALA A 255 -2.78 -10.17 -8.25
CA ALA A 255 -1.94 -9.00 -7.99
C ALA A 255 -0.60 -9.16 -8.72
N ASP A 256 0.03 -8.05 -9.11
CA ASP A 256 1.38 -8.06 -9.68
C ASP A 256 2.44 -8.09 -8.58
N ILE A 257 2.16 -7.43 -7.47
CA ILE A 257 3.06 -7.29 -6.32
C ILE A 257 2.33 -7.78 -5.07
N PHE A 258 3.03 -8.54 -4.22
CA PHE A 258 2.58 -8.85 -2.87
C PHE A 258 3.51 -8.21 -1.83
N GLU A 259 2.96 -7.27 -1.06
CA GLU A 259 3.65 -6.58 0.01
C GLU A 259 3.57 -7.41 1.29
N VAL A 260 4.68 -8.05 1.64
CA VAL A 260 4.73 -8.93 2.81
C VAL A 260 5.09 -8.17 4.09
N ASP A 261 4.36 -8.46 5.15
CA ASP A 261 4.60 -7.93 6.50
C ASP A 261 5.98 -8.37 7.04
N TYR A 262 6.55 -7.59 7.95
CA TYR A 262 7.85 -7.89 8.58
C TYR A 262 7.85 -9.19 9.43
N LEU A 263 6.67 -9.70 9.82
CA LEU A 263 6.53 -10.99 10.50
C LEU A 263 6.71 -12.19 9.56
N VAL A 264 6.71 -11.97 8.26
CA VAL A 264 6.89 -13.00 7.24
C VAL A 264 8.38 -13.27 7.02
N ASP A 265 8.77 -14.54 6.90
CA ASP A 265 10.10 -14.89 6.40
C ASP A 265 10.20 -14.60 4.89
N ILE A 266 10.98 -13.58 4.53
CA ILE A 266 11.11 -13.11 3.16
C ILE A 266 11.68 -14.18 2.22
N ALA A 267 12.59 -15.05 2.69
CA ALA A 267 13.15 -16.12 1.87
C ALA A 267 12.08 -17.16 1.50
N ARG A 268 11.22 -17.53 2.47
CA ARG A 268 10.10 -18.44 2.24
C ARG A 268 9.06 -17.84 1.32
N ALA A 269 8.74 -16.53 1.50
CA ALA A 269 7.81 -15.83 0.63
C ALA A 269 8.36 -15.80 -0.81
N LYS A 270 9.63 -15.45 -0.98
CA LYS A 270 10.27 -15.41 -2.30
C LYS A 270 10.28 -16.78 -2.98
N ASP A 271 10.62 -17.85 -2.27
CA ASP A 271 10.59 -19.21 -2.82
C ASP A 271 9.18 -19.63 -3.27
N PHE A 272 8.16 -19.28 -2.48
CA PHE A 272 6.77 -19.61 -2.82
C PHE A 272 6.25 -18.82 -4.04
N PHE A 273 6.60 -17.54 -4.15
CA PHE A 273 6.04 -16.63 -5.16
C PHE A 273 6.91 -16.44 -6.41
N LYS A 274 8.13 -16.97 -6.46
CA LYS A 274 9.14 -16.72 -7.51
C LYS A 274 8.63 -16.75 -8.95
N ASP A 275 7.68 -17.63 -9.27
CA ASP A 275 7.12 -17.81 -10.61
C ASP A 275 5.66 -17.27 -10.71
N LYS A 276 5.20 -16.48 -9.76
CA LYS A 276 3.78 -16.10 -9.64
C LYS A 276 3.54 -14.61 -9.59
N LEU A 277 4.31 -13.89 -8.78
CA LEU A 277 4.20 -12.45 -8.59
C LEU A 277 5.46 -11.88 -7.92
N CYS A 278 5.66 -10.58 -8.04
CA CYS A 278 6.75 -9.87 -7.40
C CYS A 278 6.50 -9.77 -5.88
N VAL A 279 7.52 -10.08 -5.07
CA VAL A 279 7.48 -9.91 -3.61
C VAL A 279 8.07 -8.56 -3.25
N MET A 280 7.36 -7.78 -2.43
CA MET A 280 7.82 -6.49 -1.91
C MET A 280 7.87 -6.53 -0.37
N GLY A 281 8.99 -6.11 0.22
CA GLY A 281 9.16 -6.05 1.68
C GLY A 281 10.61 -6.29 2.12
N ASN A 282 10.93 -6.53 3.42
CA ASN A 282 10.00 -6.45 4.53
C ASN A 282 10.71 -6.03 5.82
N ILE A 283 11.44 -4.91 5.77
CA ILE A 283 12.14 -4.38 6.95
C ILE A 283 11.10 -3.97 8.01
N ASP A 284 11.33 -4.33 9.28
CA ASP A 284 10.45 -3.95 10.39
C ASP A 284 10.36 -2.43 10.54
N PRO A 285 9.19 -1.81 10.28
CA PRO A 285 9.02 -0.36 10.31
C PRO A 285 9.13 0.22 11.72
N ALA A 286 8.75 -0.53 12.74
CA ALA A 286 8.72 -0.06 14.12
C ALA A 286 10.00 -0.39 14.89
N GLY A 287 10.46 -1.63 14.81
CA GLY A 287 11.63 -2.11 15.55
C GLY A 287 12.94 -1.65 14.93
N VAL A 288 13.03 -1.62 13.61
CA VAL A 288 14.26 -1.32 12.89
C VAL A 288 14.25 0.11 12.34
N ILE A 289 13.24 0.49 11.51
CA ILE A 289 13.28 1.80 10.86
C ILE A 289 13.04 2.92 11.86
N HIS A 290 12.11 2.77 12.78
CA HIS A 290 11.77 3.84 13.72
C HIS A 290 12.68 3.87 14.94
N ARG A 291 13.00 2.72 15.55
CA ARG A 291 13.73 2.64 16.83
C ARG A 291 15.18 2.16 16.70
N GLY A 292 15.56 1.56 15.58
CA GLY A 292 16.90 1.04 15.36
C GLY A 292 17.93 2.12 15.04
N THR A 293 19.20 1.73 15.07
CA THR A 293 20.32 2.56 14.61
C THR A 293 20.48 2.48 13.08
N GLN A 294 21.37 3.29 12.51
CA GLN A 294 21.73 3.19 11.08
C GLN A 294 22.29 1.80 10.75
N GLU A 295 23.15 1.25 11.61
CA GLU A 295 23.75 -0.08 11.44
C GLU A 295 22.69 -1.19 11.50
N ASP A 296 21.63 -1.03 12.32
CA ASP A 296 20.51 -1.97 12.34
C ASP A 296 19.76 -1.97 11.00
N ASN A 297 19.56 -0.77 10.43
CA ASN A 297 18.89 -0.60 9.15
C ASN A 297 19.73 -1.14 7.98
N GLU A 298 21.06 -0.91 7.98
CA GLU A 298 21.99 -1.50 7.01
C GLU A 298 21.97 -3.03 7.06
N ARG A 299 22.01 -3.63 8.26
CA ARG A 299 21.96 -5.09 8.43
C ARG A 299 20.63 -5.66 7.95
N ALA A 300 19.52 -5.03 8.28
CA ALA A 300 18.20 -5.46 7.83
C ALA A 300 18.07 -5.37 6.31
N CYS A 301 18.55 -4.28 5.71
CA CYS A 301 18.59 -4.11 4.26
C CYS A 301 19.40 -5.23 3.57
N ARG A 302 20.62 -5.49 4.05
CA ARG A 302 21.48 -6.58 3.53
C ARG A 302 20.77 -7.93 3.62
N SER A 303 20.22 -8.26 4.79
CA SER A 303 19.51 -9.53 5.00
C SER A 303 18.30 -9.69 4.07
N CYS A 304 17.53 -8.62 3.85
CA CYS A 304 16.39 -8.68 2.93
C CYS A 304 16.84 -8.88 1.47
N ILE A 305 17.89 -8.18 1.02
CA ILE A 305 18.43 -8.32 -0.34
C ILE A 305 19.03 -9.72 -0.54
N GLU A 306 19.85 -10.21 0.38
CA GLU A 306 20.44 -11.54 0.32
C GLU A 306 19.40 -12.66 0.22
N LYS A 307 18.26 -12.51 0.86
CA LYS A 307 17.17 -13.49 0.90
C LYS A 307 16.14 -13.33 -0.22
N GLY A 308 15.94 -12.10 -0.69
CA GLY A 308 14.84 -11.77 -1.61
C GLY A 308 15.25 -11.55 -3.06
N ALA A 309 16.49 -11.10 -3.32
CA ALA A 309 16.85 -10.57 -4.63
C ALA A 309 17.14 -11.62 -5.69
N SER A 310 17.53 -12.84 -5.33
CA SER A 310 17.91 -13.87 -6.32
C SER A 310 16.82 -14.07 -7.38
N ASP A 311 17.23 -14.17 -8.64
CA ASP A 311 16.36 -14.45 -9.78
C ASP A 311 15.28 -13.39 -10.04
N GLY A 312 15.52 -12.10 -9.71
CA GLY A 312 14.58 -11.03 -9.95
C GLY A 312 13.30 -11.12 -9.09
N GLY A 313 12.24 -10.43 -9.50
CA GLY A 313 10.92 -10.53 -8.84
C GLY A 313 10.88 -10.05 -7.38
N TYR A 314 11.71 -9.06 -7.02
CA TYR A 314 11.80 -8.54 -5.66
C TYR A 314 11.93 -7.01 -5.62
N ILE A 315 11.22 -6.39 -4.69
CA ILE A 315 11.29 -4.97 -4.36
C ILE A 315 11.60 -4.85 -2.86
N LEU A 316 12.68 -4.17 -2.50
CA LEU A 316 12.99 -3.88 -1.10
C LEU A 316 12.03 -2.82 -0.56
N SER A 317 11.42 -3.10 0.57
CA SER A 317 10.48 -2.20 1.24
C SER A 317 10.51 -2.37 2.76
N SER A 318 9.80 -1.48 3.46
CA SER A 318 9.34 -1.77 4.82
C SER A 318 8.21 -2.80 4.79
N GLY A 319 8.05 -3.59 5.86
CA GLY A 319 7.00 -4.61 5.95
C GLY A 319 5.60 -4.05 6.27
N CYS A 320 5.48 -2.76 6.53
CA CYS A 320 4.24 -2.00 6.69
C CYS A 320 4.57 -0.50 6.65
N LEU A 321 3.56 0.37 6.82
CA LEU A 321 3.70 1.82 6.86
C LEU A 321 4.71 2.29 7.92
N ILE A 322 5.59 3.20 7.53
CA ILE A 322 6.54 3.87 8.42
C ILE A 322 5.80 4.98 9.16
N MET A 323 5.86 4.97 10.50
CA MET A 323 5.17 5.94 11.34
C MET A 323 5.91 7.27 11.43
N PRO A 324 5.21 8.40 11.71
CA PRO A 324 5.82 9.70 11.96
C PRO A 324 6.87 9.65 13.07
N GLY A 325 7.90 10.48 12.96
CA GLY A 325 8.97 10.57 13.95
C GLY A 325 10.12 9.57 13.74
N PHE A 326 10.14 8.82 12.66
CA PHE A 326 11.30 7.98 12.32
C PHE A 326 12.54 8.85 12.06
N PRO A 327 13.77 8.38 12.43
CA PRO A 327 15.01 9.07 12.12
C PRO A 327 15.28 9.03 10.60
N PRO A 328 15.33 10.19 9.89
CA PRO A 328 15.52 10.20 8.43
C PRO A 328 16.79 9.49 7.96
N GLN A 329 17.87 9.53 8.78
CA GLN A 329 19.13 8.82 8.50
C GLN A 329 18.96 7.29 8.39
N ASN A 330 17.94 6.71 9.02
CA ASN A 330 17.67 5.28 8.93
C ASN A 330 17.15 4.91 7.53
N LEU A 331 16.33 5.77 6.93
CA LEU A 331 15.88 5.58 5.55
C LEU A 331 17.02 5.83 4.55
N ASP A 332 17.87 6.84 4.79
CA ASP A 332 19.08 7.06 4.01
C ASP A 332 20.00 5.82 4.03
N ALA A 333 20.18 5.19 5.20
CA ALA A 333 20.98 3.97 5.36
C ALA A 333 20.42 2.81 4.53
N ILE A 334 19.11 2.59 4.54
CA ILE A 334 18.45 1.56 3.73
C ILE A 334 18.70 1.79 2.23
N VAL A 335 18.39 3.00 1.74
CA VAL A 335 18.49 3.31 0.31
C VAL A 335 19.95 3.28 -0.17
N SER A 336 20.89 3.83 0.60
CA SER A 336 22.31 3.83 0.24
C SER A 336 22.90 2.40 0.24
N THR A 337 22.57 1.58 1.24
CA THR A 337 22.99 0.18 1.29
C THR A 337 22.44 -0.60 0.11
N ALA A 338 21.14 -0.47 -0.18
CA ALA A 338 20.53 -1.16 -1.31
C ALA A 338 21.20 -0.81 -2.66
N ARG A 339 21.58 0.45 -2.85
CA ARG A 339 22.32 0.88 -4.05
C ARG A 339 23.74 0.31 -4.15
N GLN A 340 24.39 0.10 -3.00
CA GLN A 340 25.75 -0.46 -2.97
C GLN A 340 25.79 -1.96 -3.26
N ILE A 341 24.80 -2.71 -2.77
CA ILE A 341 24.85 -4.19 -2.82
C ILE A 341 23.75 -4.81 -3.67
N GLY A 342 22.73 -4.03 -4.07
CA GLY A 342 21.56 -4.52 -4.79
C GLY A 342 21.74 -4.61 -6.31
N ALA A 343 22.92 -4.31 -6.85
CA ALA A 343 23.18 -4.46 -8.27
C ALA A 343 23.11 -5.93 -8.68
N TYR A 344 22.32 -6.23 -9.71
CA TYR A 344 22.37 -7.53 -10.35
C TYR A 344 23.61 -7.56 -11.26
N CYS A 345 24.49 -8.53 -11.06
CA CYS A 345 25.63 -8.75 -11.97
C CYS A 345 25.03 -9.30 -13.26
N GLY A 346 24.90 -8.45 -14.27
CA GLY A 346 24.47 -8.92 -15.58
C GLY A 346 25.37 -10.06 -16.06
N VAL A 347 24.74 -11.14 -16.52
CA VAL A 347 25.38 -12.24 -17.23
C VAL A 347 25.92 -11.75 -18.57
#